data_ed9e3b667b5a160d7209e67427b09b64
#
_entry.id   ed9e3b667b5a160d7209e67427b09b64
#
_cell.length_a   1.000
_cell.length_b   1.000
_cell.length_c   1.000
_cell.angle_alpha   90.00
_cell.angle_beta   90.00
_cell.angle_gamma   90.00
#
_symmetry.space_group_name_H-M   'P 1'
#
loop_
_entity.id
_entity.type
_entity.pdbx_description
1 polymer ?
#
loop_
_entity_poly.entity_id
_entity_poly.type
_entity_poly.pdbx_seq_one_letter_code
_entity_poly.pdbx_strand_id
1 'polypeptide(L)'
;MRSQTERLVEIEAEGAKLQGMLGLPEGTKGVVLFAHGSGSGRFSPRNQFVASILRERGIGTLLIDLLEERESEDRDKVFDIDLLADRLMSATEWLQSDEATRELSIGYFGASTGAAAALQAAATLGDEIAAIVSRGGRPDLAMDYLDQVTAPTLLIVGGRDYPVIPLNQQAYERLKAPKELVIVPGATHLFEEPGALEEVARLAAEWFEKYL
;
A
#
# COMPACT_ATOMS: atom_id res chain seq x y z
N MET A 1 1.90 -27.06 -3.74
CA MET A 1 2.36 -25.67 -3.97
C MET A 1 1.48 -25.11 -5.07
N ARG A 2 0.73 -24.04 -4.78
CA ARG A 2 -0.02 -23.34 -5.84
C ARG A 2 1.00 -22.71 -6.78
N SER A 3 0.79 -22.83 -8.08
CA SER A 3 1.62 -22.16 -9.07
C SER A 3 1.49 -20.64 -8.88
N GLN A 4 2.61 -19.97 -8.66
CA GLN A 4 2.66 -18.50 -8.61
C GLN A 4 3.34 -18.01 -9.87
N THR A 5 2.70 -17.11 -10.58
CA THR A 5 3.31 -16.46 -11.73
C THR A 5 3.81 -15.10 -11.26
N GLU A 6 5.14 -14.92 -11.26
CA GLU A 6 5.77 -13.62 -11.03
C GLU A 6 6.34 -13.11 -12.34
N ARG A 7 6.09 -11.84 -12.63
CA ARG A 7 6.66 -11.17 -13.80
C ARG A 7 7.04 -9.73 -13.52
N LEU A 8 8.11 -9.29 -14.15
CA LEU A 8 8.47 -7.88 -14.22
C LEU A 8 7.48 -7.16 -15.14
N VAL A 9 7.06 -5.97 -14.72
CA VAL A 9 6.18 -5.11 -15.49
C VAL A 9 6.77 -3.70 -15.56
N GLU A 10 6.53 -3.02 -16.66
CA GLU A 10 6.84 -1.61 -16.83
C GLU A 10 5.52 -0.85 -17.03
N ILE A 11 5.31 0.17 -16.22
CA ILE A 11 4.08 0.95 -16.21
C ILE A 11 4.38 2.36 -16.70
N GLU A 12 3.74 2.77 -17.77
CA GLU A 12 3.81 4.13 -18.26
C GLU A 12 3.03 5.05 -17.32
N ALA A 13 3.71 6.05 -16.79
CA ALA A 13 3.13 7.15 -16.05
C ALA A 13 3.58 8.46 -16.70
N GLU A 14 2.82 9.51 -16.54
CA GLU A 14 3.13 10.78 -17.19
C GLU A 14 4.58 11.23 -16.87
N GLY A 15 5.42 11.22 -17.90
CA GLY A 15 6.83 11.61 -17.81
C GLY A 15 7.77 10.59 -17.17
N ALA A 16 7.30 9.37 -16.86
CA ALA A 16 8.12 8.34 -16.22
C ALA A 16 7.71 6.92 -16.62
N LYS A 17 8.63 5.98 -16.42
CA LYS A 17 8.40 4.54 -16.55
C LYS A 17 8.65 3.86 -15.21
N LEU A 18 7.59 3.32 -14.64
CA LEU A 18 7.65 2.70 -13.32
C LEU A 18 7.93 1.20 -13.46
N GLN A 19 8.89 0.71 -12.71
CA GLN A 19 9.20 -0.71 -12.67
C GLN A 19 8.38 -1.40 -11.59
N GLY A 20 7.85 -2.58 -11.88
CA GLY A 20 7.07 -3.35 -10.93
C GLY A 20 7.31 -4.85 -11.00
N MET A 21 6.92 -5.53 -9.92
CA MET A 21 6.90 -6.98 -9.83
C MET A 21 5.47 -7.42 -9.51
N LEU A 22 4.83 -8.06 -10.48
CA LEU A 22 3.48 -8.60 -10.34
C LEU A 22 3.56 -10.07 -9.95
N GLY A 23 2.92 -10.44 -8.85
CA GLY A 23 2.79 -11.82 -8.41
C GLY A 23 1.32 -12.23 -8.32
N LEU A 24 0.89 -13.21 -9.10
CA LEU A 24 -0.49 -13.67 -9.15
C LEU A 24 -0.57 -15.16 -8.76
N PRO A 25 -1.12 -15.48 -7.58
CA PRO A 25 -1.50 -16.85 -7.25
C PRO A 25 -2.62 -17.34 -8.18
N GLU A 26 -2.64 -18.63 -8.44
CA GLU A 26 -3.71 -19.26 -9.22
C GLU A 26 -5.08 -19.02 -8.56
N GLY A 27 -6.05 -18.57 -9.33
CA GLY A 27 -7.42 -18.33 -8.88
C GLY A 27 -7.59 -17.12 -7.97
N THR A 28 -6.63 -16.18 -7.97
CA THR A 28 -6.77 -14.93 -7.20
C THR A 28 -7.98 -14.12 -7.67
N LYS A 29 -8.64 -13.47 -6.74
CA LYS A 29 -9.77 -12.58 -7.01
C LYS A 29 -9.46 -11.10 -6.78
N GLY A 30 -8.35 -10.82 -6.14
CA GLY A 30 -7.92 -9.48 -5.82
C GLY A 30 -6.41 -9.31 -5.92
N VAL A 31 -5.97 -8.07 -6.12
CA VAL A 31 -4.57 -7.68 -6.18
C VAL A 31 -4.31 -6.48 -5.29
N VAL A 32 -3.24 -6.53 -4.52
CA VAL A 32 -2.80 -5.44 -3.67
C VAL A 32 -1.62 -4.73 -4.31
N LEU A 33 -1.79 -3.43 -4.52
CA LEU A 33 -0.76 -2.53 -5.01
C LEU A 33 -0.03 -1.90 -3.83
N PHE A 34 1.31 -2.05 -3.80
CA PHE A 34 2.15 -1.59 -2.71
C PHE A 34 2.73 -0.21 -3.00
N ALA A 35 2.44 0.75 -2.12
CA ALA A 35 3.03 2.09 -2.13
C ALA A 35 4.12 2.16 -1.06
N HIS A 36 5.38 2.18 -1.49
CA HIS A 36 6.54 2.22 -0.61
C HIS A 36 6.76 3.59 0.04
N GLY A 37 7.50 3.62 1.15
CA GLY A 37 7.92 4.85 1.81
C GLY A 37 9.13 5.51 1.16
N SER A 38 9.53 6.66 1.73
CA SER A 38 10.71 7.41 1.31
C SER A 38 11.99 6.58 1.44
N GLY A 39 12.86 6.66 0.41
CA GLY A 39 14.11 5.90 0.37
C GLY A 39 13.94 4.39 0.17
N SER A 40 12.76 3.93 -0.21
CA SER A 40 12.41 2.54 -0.44
C SER A 40 11.96 2.32 -1.90
N GLY A 41 11.53 1.11 -2.23
CA GLY A 41 11.06 0.72 -3.55
C GLY A 41 10.50 -0.70 -3.56
N ARG A 42 10.34 -1.27 -4.76
CA ARG A 42 9.82 -2.63 -4.93
C ARG A 42 10.65 -3.72 -4.26
N PHE A 43 11.92 -3.44 -3.97
CA PHE A 43 12.84 -4.36 -3.30
C PHE A 43 12.83 -4.25 -1.78
N SER A 44 11.96 -3.43 -1.18
CA SER A 44 11.81 -3.35 0.27
C SER A 44 11.63 -4.74 0.88
N PRO A 45 12.54 -5.22 1.74
CA PRO A 45 12.41 -6.55 2.34
C PRO A 45 11.13 -6.69 3.17
N ARG A 46 10.71 -5.62 3.83
CA ARG A 46 9.47 -5.60 4.63
C ARG A 46 8.23 -5.74 3.75
N ASN A 47 8.14 -4.97 2.67
CA ASN A 47 7.01 -5.05 1.75
C ASN A 47 6.99 -6.39 1.00
N GLN A 48 8.16 -6.90 0.61
CA GLN A 48 8.27 -8.23 -0.01
C GLN A 48 7.81 -9.34 0.93
N PHE A 49 8.13 -9.24 2.22
CA PHE A 49 7.67 -10.19 3.22
C PHE A 49 6.13 -10.19 3.33
N VAL A 50 5.52 -9.02 3.50
CA VAL A 50 4.06 -8.89 3.56
C VAL A 50 3.43 -9.41 2.26
N ALA A 51 3.96 -9.03 1.11
CA ALA A 51 3.48 -9.51 -0.19
C ALA A 51 3.53 -11.04 -0.32
N SER A 52 4.60 -11.67 0.16
CA SER A 52 4.71 -13.13 0.15
C SER A 52 3.61 -13.81 0.96
N ILE A 53 3.29 -13.28 2.13
CA ILE A 53 2.19 -13.80 2.97
C ILE A 53 0.83 -13.61 2.29
N LEU A 54 0.60 -12.45 1.67
CA LEU A 54 -0.63 -12.21 0.91
C LEU A 54 -0.78 -13.23 -0.23
N ARG A 55 0.28 -13.50 -0.98
CA ARG A 55 0.25 -14.49 -2.08
C ARG A 55 0.02 -15.92 -1.58
N GLU A 56 0.61 -16.30 -0.44
CA GLU A 56 0.34 -17.59 0.19
C GLU A 56 -1.15 -17.76 0.52
N ARG A 57 -1.83 -16.68 0.82
CA ARG A 57 -3.26 -16.64 1.11
C ARG A 57 -4.14 -16.39 -0.13
N GLY A 58 -3.57 -16.45 -1.31
CA GLY A 58 -4.29 -16.38 -2.57
C GLY A 58 -4.59 -14.96 -3.06
N ILE A 59 -3.92 -13.95 -2.53
CA ILE A 59 -4.07 -12.54 -2.92
C ILE A 59 -2.92 -12.16 -3.83
N GLY A 60 -3.21 -11.60 -5.01
CA GLY A 60 -2.21 -11.06 -5.91
C GLY A 60 -1.52 -9.83 -5.36
N THR A 61 -0.30 -9.57 -5.80
CA THR A 61 0.49 -8.42 -5.35
C THR A 61 1.20 -7.74 -6.51
N LEU A 62 1.25 -6.41 -6.47
CA LEU A 62 2.08 -5.61 -7.36
C LEU A 62 2.93 -4.66 -6.51
N LEU A 63 4.24 -4.91 -6.50
CA LEU A 63 5.21 -4.02 -5.88
C LEU A 63 5.82 -3.15 -6.96
N ILE A 64 5.72 -1.83 -6.81
CA ILE A 64 6.24 -0.87 -7.79
C ILE A 64 7.26 0.07 -7.16
N ASP A 65 8.14 0.62 -8.01
CA ASP A 65 8.88 1.82 -7.69
C ASP A 65 8.04 3.02 -8.12
N LEU A 66 7.60 3.84 -7.17
CA LEU A 66 6.80 5.06 -7.45
C LEU A 66 7.64 6.16 -8.12
N LEU A 67 8.95 6.05 -8.00
CA LEU A 67 9.91 7.01 -8.57
C LEU A 67 10.93 6.26 -9.43
N GLU A 68 11.37 6.90 -10.50
CA GLU A 68 12.54 6.44 -11.23
C GLU A 68 13.83 6.63 -10.40
N GLU A 69 14.90 5.91 -10.71
CA GLU A 69 16.16 5.97 -9.95
C GLU A 69 16.64 7.41 -9.76
N ARG A 70 16.65 8.21 -10.82
CA ARG A 70 17.06 9.62 -10.75
C ARG A 70 16.15 10.49 -9.88
N GLU A 71 14.85 10.18 -9.85
CA GLU A 71 13.87 10.88 -9.04
C GLU A 71 14.00 10.53 -7.56
N SER A 72 14.42 9.31 -7.25
CA SER A 72 14.60 8.86 -5.87
C SER A 72 15.73 9.57 -5.13
N GLU A 73 16.64 10.22 -5.86
CA GLU A 73 17.71 11.06 -5.30
C GLU A 73 17.23 12.50 -5.01
N ASP A 74 16.10 12.90 -5.58
CA ASP A 74 15.50 14.21 -5.39
C ASP A 74 14.55 14.19 -4.18
N ARG A 75 14.98 14.84 -3.10
CA ARG A 75 14.25 14.88 -1.84
C ARG A 75 12.86 15.54 -1.99
N ASP A 76 12.71 16.51 -2.85
CA ASP A 76 11.43 17.18 -3.07
C ASP A 76 10.43 16.21 -3.70
N LYS A 77 10.87 15.38 -4.64
CA LYS A 77 10.03 14.34 -5.25
C LYS A 77 9.70 13.19 -4.29
N VAL A 78 10.65 12.77 -3.47
CA VAL A 78 10.48 11.70 -2.48
C VAL A 78 9.35 12.01 -1.49
N PHE A 79 9.14 13.27 -1.17
CA PHE A 79 8.09 13.73 -0.24
C PHE A 79 6.92 14.44 -0.94
N ASP A 80 6.87 14.43 -2.26
CA ASP A 80 5.76 14.96 -3.04
C ASP A 80 4.61 13.94 -3.09
N ILE A 81 3.69 14.06 -2.14
CA ILE A 81 2.55 13.12 -2.03
C ILE A 81 1.64 13.20 -3.25
N ASP A 82 1.46 14.37 -3.86
CA ASP A 82 0.67 14.51 -5.09
C ASP A 82 1.28 13.70 -6.23
N LEU A 83 2.59 13.82 -6.42
CA LEU A 83 3.32 13.02 -7.42
C LEU A 83 3.20 11.52 -7.15
N LEU A 84 3.40 11.10 -5.89
CA LEU A 84 3.32 9.69 -5.51
C LEU A 84 1.90 9.13 -5.71
N ALA A 85 0.88 9.92 -5.39
CA ALA A 85 -0.51 9.54 -5.61
C ALA A 85 -0.83 9.41 -7.11
N ASP A 86 -0.38 10.34 -7.94
CA ASP A 86 -0.55 10.28 -9.39
C ASP A 86 0.11 9.03 -9.98
N ARG A 87 1.32 8.69 -9.51
CA ARG A 87 2.02 7.47 -9.92
C ARG A 87 1.26 6.20 -9.51
N LEU A 88 0.70 6.21 -8.31
CA LEU A 88 -0.11 5.10 -7.82
C LEU A 88 -1.41 4.95 -8.64
N MET A 89 -2.04 6.05 -9.03
CA MET A 89 -3.21 6.03 -9.93
C MET A 89 -2.85 5.49 -11.32
N SER A 90 -1.71 5.86 -11.88
CA SER A 90 -1.23 5.28 -13.15
C SER A 90 -1.04 3.78 -13.06
N ALA A 91 -0.50 3.28 -11.96
CA ALA A 91 -0.36 1.84 -11.73
C ALA A 91 -1.71 1.14 -11.55
N THR A 92 -2.68 1.82 -10.96
CA THR A 92 -4.06 1.32 -10.84
C THR A 92 -4.72 1.20 -12.22
N GLU A 93 -4.61 2.19 -13.07
CA GLU A 93 -5.09 2.15 -14.46
C GLU A 93 -4.44 1.02 -15.26
N TRP A 94 -3.14 0.80 -15.04
CA TRP A 94 -2.44 -0.32 -15.66
C TRP A 94 -3.05 -1.67 -15.23
N LEU A 95 -3.30 -1.88 -13.94
CA LEU A 95 -3.96 -3.10 -13.44
C LEU A 95 -5.36 -3.31 -14.05
N GLN A 96 -6.11 -2.24 -14.25
CA GLN A 96 -7.45 -2.26 -14.84
C GLN A 96 -7.43 -2.55 -16.35
N SER A 97 -6.30 -2.35 -17.01
CA SER A 97 -6.14 -2.59 -18.46
C SER A 97 -5.41 -3.88 -18.80
N ASP A 98 -4.60 -4.42 -17.90
CA ASP A 98 -3.84 -5.65 -18.16
C ASP A 98 -4.77 -6.88 -18.15
N GLU A 99 -4.60 -7.76 -19.13
CA GLU A 99 -5.46 -8.92 -19.33
C GLU A 99 -5.54 -9.85 -18.11
N ALA A 100 -4.44 -9.97 -17.38
CA ALA A 100 -4.37 -10.85 -16.21
C ALA A 100 -5.01 -10.26 -14.94
N THR A 101 -5.22 -8.94 -14.89
CA THR A 101 -5.61 -8.25 -13.65
C THR A 101 -6.87 -7.40 -13.77
N ARG A 102 -7.35 -7.10 -14.96
CA ARG A 102 -8.48 -6.18 -15.19
C ARG A 102 -9.78 -6.55 -14.48
N GLU A 103 -9.97 -7.83 -14.17
CA GLU A 103 -11.17 -8.33 -13.48
C GLU A 103 -10.97 -8.48 -11.95
N LEU A 104 -9.79 -8.13 -11.45
CA LEU A 104 -9.48 -8.29 -10.03
C LEU A 104 -9.89 -7.06 -9.23
N SER A 105 -10.40 -7.28 -8.01
CA SER A 105 -10.55 -6.21 -7.02
C SER A 105 -9.18 -5.67 -6.63
N ILE A 106 -9.07 -4.35 -6.44
CA ILE A 106 -7.80 -3.68 -6.14
C ILE A 106 -7.80 -3.17 -4.71
N GLY A 107 -6.78 -3.53 -3.94
CA GLY A 107 -6.46 -2.96 -2.64
C GLY A 107 -5.14 -2.22 -2.67
N TYR A 108 -4.92 -1.34 -1.68
CA TYR A 108 -3.67 -0.62 -1.47
C TYR A 108 -3.02 -1.01 -0.14
N PHE A 109 -1.72 -1.23 -0.19
CA PHE A 109 -0.89 -1.34 1.01
C PHE A 109 0.16 -0.22 0.98
N GLY A 110 0.06 0.73 1.91
CA GLY A 110 0.96 1.86 1.99
C GLY A 110 1.84 1.82 3.24
N ALA A 111 3.13 2.13 3.08
CA ALA A 111 4.09 2.23 4.16
C ALA A 111 4.61 3.66 4.30
N SER A 112 4.61 4.21 5.52
CA SER A 112 5.12 5.56 5.79
C SER A 112 4.47 6.62 4.88
N THR A 113 5.24 7.39 4.09
CA THR A 113 4.71 8.35 3.11
C THR A 113 3.85 7.70 2.03
N GLY A 114 4.12 6.43 1.71
CA GLY A 114 3.32 5.63 0.77
C GLY A 114 1.87 5.44 1.23
N ALA A 115 1.62 5.42 2.53
CA ALA A 115 0.25 5.37 3.07
C ALA A 115 -0.53 6.65 2.74
N ALA A 116 0.11 7.82 2.81
CA ALA A 116 -0.52 9.08 2.40
C ALA A 116 -0.86 9.08 0.91
N ALA A 117 0.05 8.63 0.06
CA ALA A 117 -0.19 8.49 -1.37
C ALA A 117 -1.37 7.55 -1.67
N ALA A 118 -1.43 6.40 -0.97
CA ALA A 118 -2.51 5.44 -1.10
C ALA A 118 -3.88 6.03 -0.70
N LEU A 119 -3.93 6.74 0.40
CA LEU A 119 -5.16 7.39 0.87
C LEU A 119 -5.62 8.50 -0.08
N GLN A 120 -4.71 9.33 -0.55
CA GLN A 120 -5.01 10.40 -1.51
C GLN A 120 -5.50 9.83 -2.85
N ALA A 121 -4.82 8.84 -3.39
CA ALA A 121 -5.24 8.17 -4.63
C ALA A 121 -6.61 7.51 -4.46
N ALA A 122 -6.86 6.81 -3.37
CA ALA A 122 -8.14 6.18 -3.09
C ALA A 122 -9.28 7.20 -2.92
N ALA A 123 -9.02 8.37 -2.33
CA ALA A 123 -9.99 9.46 -2.25
C ALA A 123 -10.44 9.93 -3.64
N THR A 124 -9.52 9.97 -4.60
CA THR A 124 -9.80 10.35 -5.97
C THR A 124 -10.53 9.26 -6.76
N LEU A 125 -10.13 7.99 -6.57
CA LEU A 125 -10.66 6.86 -7.32
C LEU A 125 -11.97 6.28 -6.74
N GLY A 126 -12.31 6.63 -5.51
CA GLY A 126 -13.58 6.20 -4.89
C GLY A 126 -13.70 4.67 -4.81
N ASP A 127 -14.81 4.15 -5.32
CA ASP A 127 -15.16 2.73 -5.22
C ASP A 127 -14.28 1.79 -6.07
N GLU A 128 -13.37 2.32 -6.87
CA GLU A 128 -12.41 1.52 -7.61
C GLU A 128 -11.38 0.84 -6.69
N ILE A 129 -11.20 1.35 -5.47
CA ILE A 129 -10.33 0.77 -4.46
C ILE A 129 -11.15 0.12 -3.37
N ALA A 130 -10.99 -1.20 -3.21
CA ALA A 130 -11.84 -2.00 -2.33
C ALA A 130 -11.38 -2.01 -0.87
N ALA A 131 -10.08 -1.80 -0.59
CA ALA A 131 -9.53 -1.80 0.76
C ALA A 131 -8.15 -1.12 0.81
N ILE A 132 -7.82 -0.57 1.98
CA ILE A 132 -6.53 0.06 2.24
C ILE A 132 -5.96 -0.46 3.55
N VAL A 133 -4.65 -0.79 3.55
CA VAL A 133 -3.86 -1.03 4.76
C VAL A 133 -2.70 -0.04 4.81
N SER A 134 -2.54 0.64 5.93
CA SER A 134 -1.42 1.53 6.23
C SER A 134 -0.53 0.88 7.29
N ARG A 135 0.75 0.73 7.00
CA ARG A 135 1.76 0.24 7.94
C ARG A 135 2.72 1.35 8.34
N GLY A 136 2.68 1.75 9.60
CA GLY A 136 3.54 2.85 10.09
C GLY A 136 3.37 4.11 9.25
N GLY A 137 2.14 4.39 8.83
CA GLY A 137 1.85 5.40 7.83
C GLY A 137 1.90 6.82 8.37
N ARG A 138 1.98 7.75 7.41
CA ARG A 138 1.85 9.20 7.62
C ARG A 138 0.56 9.71 6.99
N PRO A 139 -0.62 9.23 7.49
CA PRO A 139 -1.91 9.63 6.92
C PRO A 139 -2.20 11.11 7.09
N ASP A 140 -1.54 11.77 8.03
CA ASP A 140 -1.59 13.22 8.24
C ASP A 140 -1.16 14.02 6.99
N LEU A 141 -0.30 13.46 6.14
CA LEU A 141 0.12 14.10 4.90
C LEU A 141 -0.97 14.08 3.80
N ALA A 142 -2.05 13.34 4.02
CA ALA A 142 -3.23 13.30 3.16
C ALA A 142 -4.51 13.74 3.91
N MET A 143 -4.38 14.51 4.98
CA MET A 143 -5.49 14.84 5.90
C MET A 143 -6.70 15.44 5.18
N ASP A 144 -6.47 16.30 4.19
CA ASP A 144 -7.52 16.99 3.44
C ASP A 144 -8.34 16.05 2.54
N TYR A 145 -7.86 14.83 2.31
CA TYR A 145 -8.52 13.83 1.46
C TYR A 145 -9.27 12.75 2.25
N LEU A 146 -9.02 12.63 3.57
CA LEU A 146 -9.46 11.47 4.36
C LEU A 146 -10.99 11.31 4.43
N ASP A 147 -11.73 12.40 4.49
CA ASP A 147 -13.20 12.34 4.49
C ASP A 147 -13.81 11.94 3.14
N GLN A 148 -13.02 11.88 2.08
CA GLN A 148 -13.44 11.43 0.74
C GLN A 148 -13.07 9.97 0.48
N VAL A 149 -12.29 9.34 1.36
CA VAL A 149 -11.94 7.91 1.25
C VAL A 149 -13.17 7.07 1.56
N THR A 150 -13.58 6.24 0.61
CA THR A 150 -14.71 5.31 0.78
C THR A 150 -14.26 3.88 1.10
N ALA A 151 -13.03 3.53 0.75
CA ALA A 151 -12.47 2.20 0.98
C ALA A 151 -12.28 1.91 2.47
N PRO A 152 -12.69 0.72 2.94
CA PRO A 152 -12.35 0.25 4.28
C PRO A 152 -10.84 0.34 4.55
N THR A 153 -10.46 0.99 5.64
CA THR A 153 -9.07 1.35 5.93
C THR A 153 -8.61 0.82 7.27
N LEU A 154 -7.51 0.07 7.26
CA LEU A 154 -6.82 -0.42 8.45
C LEU A 154 -5.52 0.39 8.65
N LEU A 155 -5.39 1.04 9.80
CA LEU A 155 -4.18 1.73 10.22
C LEU A 155 -3.42 0.86 11.23
N ILE A 156 -2.20 0.44 10.89
CA ILE A 156 -1.33 -0.37 11.75
C ILE A 156 -0.14 0.50 12.19
N VAL A 157 0.04 0.65 13.49
CA VAL A 157 1.08 1.52 14.06
C VAL A 157 1.84 0.75 15.15
N GLY A 158 3.16 0.92 15.18
CA GLY A 158 3.97 0.35 16.26
C GLY A 158 3.71 1.06 17.59
N GLY A 159 3.58 0.30 18.68
CA GLY A 159 3.32 0.84 20.01
C GLY A 159 4.44 1.71 20.58
N ARG A 160 5.64 1.63 19.97
CA ARG A 160 6.80 2.46 20.31
C ARG A 160 7.13 3.51 19.24
N ASP A 161 6.31 3.61 18.20
CA ASP A 161 6.42 4.63 17.17
C ASP A 161 5.69 5.90 17.63
N TYR A 162 6.17 6.48 18.73
CA TYR A 162 5.53 7.58 19.42
C TYR A 162 5.21 8.80 18.56
N PRO A 163 6.06 9.22 17.59
CA PRO A 163 5.76 10.39 16.76
C PRO A 163 4.53 10.22 15.88
N VAL A 164 4.27 9.01 15.39
CA VAL A 164 3.18 8.78 14.41
C VAL A 164 1.89 8.26 15.04
N ILE A 165 1.89 7.79 16.28
CA ILE A 165 0.68 7.34 16.96
C ILE A 165 -0.40 8.43 16.96
N PRO A 166 -0.16 9.67 17.46
CA PRO A 166 -1.18 10.70 17.44
C PRO A 166 -1.61 11.12 16.02
N LEU A 167 -0.72 11.05 15.05
CA LEU A 167 -1.04 11.36 13.66
C LEU A 167 -2.03 10.34 13.08
N ASN A 168 -1.86 9.07 13.43
CA ASN A 168 -2.79 8.01 13.03
C ASN A 168 -4.13 8.10 13.78
N GLN A 169 -4.12 8.48 15.05
CA GLN A 169 -5.35 8.72 15.81
C GLN A 169 -6.19 9.85 15.22
N GLN A 170 -5.56 10.97 14.84
CA GLN A 170 -6.22 12.08 14.16
C GLN A 170 -6.79 11.67 12.80
N ALA A 171 -6.03 10.90 12.03
CA ALA A 171 -6.50 10.38 10.76
C ALA A 171 -7.68 9.40 10.93
N TYR A 172 -7.62 8.55 11.93
CA TYR A 172 -8.72 7.65 12.27
C TYR A 172 -10.01 8.41 12.55
N GLU A 173 -9.95 9.49 13.31
CA GLU A 173 -11.13 10.32 13.58
C GLU A 173 -11.69 10.97 12.30
N ARG A 174 -10.82 11.36 11.37
CA ARG A 174 -11.20 12.00 10.12
C ARG A 174 -11.80 11.06 9.09
N LEU A 175 -11.34 9.82 9.04
CA LEU A 175 -11.84 8.79 8.13
C LEU A 175 -13.33 8.49 8.41
N LYS A 176 -14.14 8.44 7.36
CA LYS A 176 -15.58 8.12 7.43
C LYS A 176 -15.90 6.70 6.97
N ALA A 177 -15.03 6.09 6.18
CA ALA A 177 -15.15 4.70 5.75
C ALA A 177 -15.08 3.73 6.94
N PRO A 178 -15.47 2.46 6.76
CA PRO A 178 -15.17 1.42 7.74
C PRO A 178 -13.68 1.43 8.06
N LYS A 179 -13.32 1.43 9.33
CA LYS A 179 -11.94 1.69 9.76
C LYS A 179 -11.57 0.94 11.02
N GLU A 180 -10.30 0.59 11.12
CA GLU A 180 -9.69 0.09 12.35
C GLU A 180 -8.32 0.72 12.55
N LEU A 181 -7.93 0.90 13.79
CA LEU A 181 -6.59 1.31 14.21
C LEU A 181 -6.04 0.24 15.14
N VAL A 182 -4.95 -0.40 14.74
CA VAL A 182 -4.29 -1.45 15.53
C VAL A 182 -2.91 -0.99 15.94
N ILE A 183 -2.64 -1.00 17.23
CA ILE A 183 -1.32 -0.74 17.80
C ILE A 183 -0.65 -2.10 18.04
N VAL A 184 0.50 -2.31 17.41
CA VAL A 184 1.32 -3.52 17.62
C VAL A 184 2.25 -3.30 18.82
N PRO A 185 2.02 -3.95 19.96
CA PRO A 185 2.80 -3.69 21.17
C PRO A 185 4.30 -3.91 20.94
N GLY A 186 5.11 -2.97 21.44
CA GLY A 186 6.58 -3.06 21.40
C GLY A 186 7.22 -2.81 20.04
N ALA A 187 6.46 -2.67 18.98
CA ALA A 187 7.00 -2.43 17.65
C ALA A 187 7.42 -0.98 17.46
N THR A 188 8.57 -0.78 16.82
CA THR A 188 9.04 0.53 16.34
C THR A 188 8.58 0.78 14.90
N HIS A 189 8.99 1.89 14.32
CA HIS A 189 8.50 2.34 13.01
C HIS A 189 8.67 1.33 11.87
N LEU A 190 9.75 0.55 11.89
CA LEU A 190 10.06 -0.42 10.83
C LEU A 190 9.61 -1.85 11.15
N PHE A 191 9.00 -2.07 12.31
CA PHE A 191 8.51 -3.40 12.74
C PHE A 191 9.60 -4.49 12.70
N GLU A 192 10.81 -4.13 13.13
CA GLU A 192 11.99 -5.01 13.12
C GLU A 192 12.04 -5.99 14.28
N GLU A 193 11.25 -5.76 15.32
CA GLU A 193 11.19 -6.60 16.50
C GLU A 193 10.63 -7.99 16.15
N PRO A 194 11.11 -9.07 16.81
CA PRO A 194 10.62 -10.42 16.54
C PRO A 194 9.09 -10.51 16.63
N GLY A 195 8.46 -11.05 15.57
CA GLY A 195 7.02 -11.23 15.48
C GLY A 195 6.22 -9.99 15.04
N ALA A 196 6.83 -8.79 15.01
CA ALA A 196 6.13 -7.56 14.68
C ALA A 196 5.69 -7.51 13.22
N LEU A 197 6.56 -7.84 12.28
CA LEU A 197 6.23 -7.81 10.85
C LEU A 197 5.27 -8.95 10.47
N GLU A 198 5.40 -10.11 11.11
CA GLU A 198 4.46 -11.23 10.95
C GLU A 198 3.05 -10.82 11.38
N GLU A 199 2.92 -10.05 12.46
CA GLU A 199 1.62 -9.52 12.90
C GLU A 199 1.05 -8.53 11.91
N VAL A 200 1.85 -7.63 11.34
CA VAL A 200 1.45 -6.73 10.26
C VAL A 200 0.91 -7.53 9.07
N ALA A 201 1.64 -8.55 8.63
CA ALA A 201 1.26 -9.37 7.50
C ALA A 201 -0.06 -10.13 7.75
N ARG A 202 -0.25 -10.67 8.96
CA ARG A 202 -1.49 -11.33 9.37
C ARG A 202 -2.69 -10.37 9.34
N LEU A 203 -2.55 -9.20 9.95
CA LEU A 203 -3.57 -8.17 9.98
C LEU A 203 -3.95 -7.69 8.58
N ALA A 204 -2.94 -7.45 7.73
CA ALA A 204 -3.15 -7.03 6.34
C ALA A 204 -3.88 -8.12 5.54
N ALA A 205 -3.46 -9.37 5.67
CA ALA A 205 -4.09 -10.48 4.96
C ALA A 205 -5.55 -10.65 5.35
N GLU A 206 -5.87 -10.62 6.64
CA GLU A 206 -7.26 -10.72 7.12
C GLU A 206 -8.13 -9.57 6.62
N TRP A 207 -7.59 -8.35 6.58
CA TRP A 207 -8.30 -7.18 6.06
C TRP A 207 -8.60 -7.32 4.57
N PHE A 208 -7.60 -7.68 3.78
CA PHE A 208 -7.80 -7.88 2.34
C PHE A 208 -8.69 -9.07 2.00
N GLU A 209 -8.60 -10.18 2.73
CA GLU A 209 -9.51 -11.32 2.55
C GLU A 209 -10.98 -10.95 2.78
N LYS A 210 -11.21 -10.02 3.69
CA LYS A 210 -12.57 -9.57 4.01
C LYS A 210 -13.17 -8.69 2.92
N TYR A 211 -12.37 -7.89 2.22
CA TYR A 211 -12.85 -6.82 1.36
C TYR A 211 -12.50 -6.95 -0.13
N LEU A 212 -11.59 -7.83 -0.53
CA LEU A 212 -11.26 -8.04 -1.95
C LEU A 212 -12.09 -9.13 -2.66
#